data_99021f380bc89438aa5d2c96628a580c
#
_entry.id   99021f380bc89438aa5d2c96628a580c
#
_cell.length_a   1.000
_cell.length_b   1.000
_cell.length_c   1.000
_cell.angle_alpha   90.00
_cell.angle_beta   90.00
_cell.angle_gamma   90.00
#
_symmetry.space_group_name_H-M   'P 1'
#
loop_
_entity.id
_entity.type
_entity.pdbx_description
1 polymer ?
#
loop_
_entity_poly.entity_id
_entity_poly.type
_entity_poly.pdbx_seq_one_letter_code
_entity_poly.pdbx_strand_id
1 'polypeptide(L)'
;IHYEDPEKKMKLRGYRRMRGFTLLEMLVVLVIIGLIASLVGPRLFSRVDSSKVQVAETQTRLLRGAIETFRLEVGRLPTAEEGLAVLYTAPADDRSKARWRGPYLDERVPADPWGNPYQYAIPGREGMPFAIYSFGADGKSGGEGNDTDVGFLPQGQ
;
A
#
# COMPACT_ATOMS: atom_id res chain seq x y z
N ILE A 1 44.79 -40.48 -69.99
CA ILE A 1 44.51 -40.42 -68.54
C ILE A 1 44.34 -38.95 -68.19
N HIS A 2 43.08 -38.51 -68.09
CA HIS A 2 42.72 -37.17 -67.72
C HIS A 2 42.59 -37.11 -66.19
N TYR A 3 43.37 -36.22 -65.53
CA TYR A 3 43.20 -35.84 -64.16
C TYR A 3 42.35 -34.59 -64.16
N GLU A 4 41.09 -34.72 -63.72
CA GLU A 4 40.25 -33.56 -63.37
C GLU A 4 40.52 -33.20 -61.94
N ASP A 5 41.00 -31.96 -61.74
CA ASP A 5 41.17 -31.33 -60.45
C ASP A 5 39.84 -30.70 -60.03
N PRO A 6 39.19 -31.12 -58.96
CA PRO A 6 37.98 -30.48 -58.53
C PRO A 6 38.32 -29.25 -57.64
N GLU A 7 38.31 -28.06 -58.29
CA GLU A 7 38.31 -26.80 -57.59
C GLU A 7 37.17 -26.77 -56.51
N LYS A 8 37.54 -26.97 -55.30
CA LYS A 8 36.66 -26.72 -54.15
C LYS A 8 36.33 -25.23 -54.12
N LYS A 9 35.18 -24.87 -54.67
CA LYS A 9 34.55 -23.55 -54.44
C LYS A 9 34.27 -23.38 -52.96
N MET A 10 35.19 -22.79 -52.24
CA MET A 10 35.04 -22.36 -50.87
C MET A 10 34.07 -21.18 -50.84
N LYS A 11 32.80 -21.44 -50.49
CA LYS A 11 31.79 -20.40 -50.24
C LYS A 11 32.26 -19.58 -49.02
N LEU A 12 32.82 -18.41 -49.29
CA LEU A 12 33.06 -17.40 -48.26
C LEU A 12 31.72 -17.04 -47.63
N ARG A 13 31.52 -17.53 -46.45
CA ARG A 13 30.38 -17.21 -45.59
C ARG A 13 30.48 -15.72 -45.26
N GLY A 14 29.64 -14.90 -45.90
CA GLY A 14 29.63 -13.45 -45.68
C GLY A 14 29.51 -13.13 -44.21
N TYR A 15 30.52 -12.54 -43.63
CA TYR A 15 30.46 -11.97 -42.30
C TYR A 15 29.43 -10.85 -42.32
N ARG A 16 28.26 -11.11 -41.77
CA ARG A 16 27.27 -10.07 -41.45
C ARG A 16 27.97 -9.08 -40.50
N ARG A 17 28.34 -7.92 -40.99
CA ARG A 17 28.79 -6.82 -40.14
C ARG A 17 27.70 -6.55 -39.10
N MET A 18 27.90 -6.99 -37.87
CA MET A 18 27.09 -6.57 -36.73
C MET A 18 27.37 -5.07 -36.58
N ARG A 19 26.38 -4.26 -36.91
CA ARG A 19 26.40 -2.83 -36.64
C ARG A 19 26.26 -2.67 -35.10
N GLY A 20 27.31 -2.32 -34.46
CA GLY A 20 27.30 -1.90 -33.07
C GLY A 20 26.66 -0.52 -32.95
N PHE A 21 26.02 -0.25 -31.84
CA PHE A 21 25.48 1.07 -31.49
C PHE A 21 26.61 2.07 -31.28
N THR A 22 26.43 3.31 -31.70
CA THR A 22 27.37 4.38 -31.43
C THR A 22 27.17 4.93 -30.01
N LEU A 23 28.23 5.48 -29.44
CA LEU A 23 28.19 6.12 -28.11
C LEU A 23 27.22 7.31 -28.10
N LEU A 24 27.18 8.07 -29.22
CA LEU A 24 26.24 9.18 -29.39
C LEU A 24 24.79 8.71 -29.42
N GLU A 25 24.50 7.59 -30.07
CA GLU A 25 23.18 7.01 -30.16
C GLU A 25 22.65 6.59 -28.78
N MET A 26 23.49 5.98 -27.94
CA MET A 26 23.15 5.66 -26.56
C MET A 26 22.94 6.92 -25.71
N LEU A 27 23.76 7.96 -25.91
CA LEU A 27 23.65 9.22 -25.20
C LEU A 27 22.29 9.91 -25.50
N VAL A 28 21.89 9.96 -26.77
CA VAL A 28 20.62 10.53 -27.19
C VAL A 28 19.44 9.76 -26.57
N VAL A 29 19.50 8.43 -26.57
CA VAL A 29 18.47 7.58 -25.95
C VAL A 29 18.35 7.88 -24.44
N LEU A 30 19.48 7.99 -23.73
CA LEU A 30 19.48 8.31 -22.30
C LEU A 30 18.90 9.72 -22.02
N VAL A 31 19.19 10.70 -22.87
CA VAL A 31 18.63 12.05 -22.74
C VAL A 31 17.11 12.02 -22.94
N ILE A 32 16.61 11.32 -23.97
CA ILE A 32 15.17 11.20 -24.24
C ILE A 32 14.46 10.49 -23.07
N ILE A 33 15.03 9.38 -22.57
CA ILE A 33 14.48 8.66 -21.41
C ILE A 33 14.45 9.59 -20.19
N GLY A 34 15.51 10.34 -19.94
CA GLY A 34 15.58 11.30 -18.83
C GLY A 34 14.52 12.39 -18.92
N LEU A 35 14.28 12.95 -20.11
CA LEU A 35 13.23 13.95 -20.35
C LEU A 35 11.83 13.37 -20.11
N ILE A 36 11.56 12.18 -20.64
CA ILE A 36 10.26 11.51 -20.41
C ILE A 36 10.07 11.19 -18.94
N ALA A 37 11.07 10.63 -18.28
CA ALA A 37 11.02 10.29 -16.86
C ALA A 37 10.76 11.52 -15.98
N SER A 38 11.36 12.66 -16.29
CA SER A 38 11.15 13.91 -15.54
C SER A 38 9.72 14.46 -15.66
N LEU A 39 9.05 14.22 -16.79
CA LEU A 39 7.68 14.67 -17.01
C LEU A 39 6.64 13.72 -16.39
N VAL A 40 6.88 12.42 -16.46
CA VAL A 40 5.92 11.38 -16.05
C VAL A 40 6.08 11.03 -14.56
N GLY A 41 7.31 11.05 -14.04
CA GLY A 41 7.64 10.65 -12.66
C GLY A 41 6.77 11.33 -11.60
N PRO A 42 6.68 12.67 -11.53
CA PRO A 42 5.90 13.36 -10.50
C PRO A 42 4.41 13.00 -10.50
N ARG A 43 3.83 12.78 -11.69
CA ARG A 43 2.42 12.38 -11.83
C ARG A 43 2.12 10.96 -11.35
N LEU A 44 3.09 10.06 -11.53
CA LEU A 44 2.96 8.69 -11.04
C LEU A 44 3.01 8.64 -9.51
N PHE A 45 3.94 9.36 -8.89
CA PHE A 45 4.04 9.41 -7.43
C PHE A 45 2.79 9.99 -6.78
N SER A 46 2.22 11.06 -7.31
CA SER A 46 0.98 11.63 -6.77
C SER A 46 -0.23 10.68 -6.86
N ARG A 47 -0.30 9.84 -7.88
CA ARG A 47 -1.35 8.82 -8.00
C ARG A 47 -1.19 7.68 -6.99
N VAL A 48 0.03 7.24 -6.74
CA VAL A 48 0.33 6.23 -5.71
C VAL A 48 -0.09 6.74 -4.33
N ASP A 49 0.22 7.98 -4.02
CA ASP A 49 -0.13 8.60 -2.76
C ASP A 49 -1.65 8.73 -2.57
N SER A 50 -2.38 9.17 -3.60
CA SER A 50 -3.85 9.21 -3.59
C SER A 50 -4.47 7.82 -3.39
N SER A 51 -3.88 6.78 -3.99
CA SER A 51 -4.32 5.39 -3.82
C SER A 51 -4.14 4.92 -2.37
N LYS A 52 -3.05 5.28 -1.71
CA LYS A 52 -2.82 4.96 -0.29
C LYS A 52 -3.88 5.58 0.61
N VAL A 53 -4.25 6.84 0.38
CA VAL A 53 -5.32 7.50 1.12
C VAL A 53 -6.65 6.75 0.96
N GLN A 54 -7.02 6.38 -0.26
CA GLN A 54 -8.25 5.61 -0.53
C GLN A 54 -8.25 4.23 0.15
N VAL A 55 -7.11 3.55 0.17
CA VAL A 55 -6.97 2.28 0.88
C VAL A 55 -7.16 2.49 2.38
N ALA A 56 -6.52 3.50 2.97
CA ALA A 56 -6.68 3.83 4.39
C ALA A 56 -8.14 4.16 4.75
N GLU A 57 -8.84 4.97 3.93
CA GLU A 57 -10.25 5.25 4.13
C GLU A 57 -11.12 3.99 4.09
N THR A 58 -10.87 3.11 3.15
CA THR A 58 -11.61 1.85 3.02
C THR A 58 -11.36 0.95 4.22
N GLN A 59 -10.10 0.81 4.64
CA GLN A 59 -9.73 0.02 5.81
C GLN A 59 -10.32 0.56 7.11
N THR A 60 -10.35 1.88 7.30
CA THR A 60 -10.97 2.49 8.49
C THR A 60 -12.49 2.25 8.53
N ARG A 61 -13.17 2.24 7.39
CA ARG A 61 -14.60 1.87 7.30
C ARG A 61 -14.84 0.41 7.66
N LEU A 62 -13.99 -0.50 7.18
CA LEU A 62 -14.06 -1.92 7.53
C LEU A 62 -13.82 -2.15 9.02
N LEU A 63 -12.81 -1.52 9.59
CA LEU A 63 -12.51 -1.57 11.02
C LEU A 63 -13.65 -1.00 11.86
N ARG A 64 -14.25 0.11 11.42
CA ARG A 64 -15.44 0.67 12.05
C ARG A 64 -16.59 -0.32 12.09
N GLY A 65 -16.88 -0.98 10.97
CA GLY A 65 -17.91 -2.02 10.91
C GLY A 65 -17.65 -3.19 11.86
N ALA A 66 -16.41 -3.62 11.96
CA ALA A 66 -15.98 -4.66 12.90
C ALA A 66 -16.15 -4.23 14.37
N ILE A 67 -15.83 -2.98 14.71
CA ILE A 67 -16.02 -2.42 16.04
C ILE A 67 -17.53 -2.35 16.39
N GLU A 68 -18.36 -1.92 15.45
CA GLU A 68 -19.82 -1.90 15.66
C GLU A 68 -20.39 -3.31 15.86
N THR A 69 -19.93 -4.30 15.12
CA THR A 69 -20.32 -5.70 15.33
C THR A 69 -19.89 -6.20 16.69
N PHE A 70 -18.64 -5.93 17.08
CA PHE A 70 -18.16 -6.23 18.43
C PHE A 70 -19.05 -5.60 19.51
N ARG A 71 -19.40 -4.31 19.35
CA ARG A 71 -20.27 -3.58 20.27
C ARG A 71 -21.66 -4.21 20.39
N LEU A 72 -22.24 -4.64 19.28
CA LEU A 72 -23.56 -5.29 19.26
C LEU A 72 -23.55 -6.64 19.99
N GLU A 73 -22.52 -7.43 19.81
CA GLU A 73 -22.43 -8.78 20.39
C GLU A 73 -21.95 -8.77 21.83
N VAL A 74 -20.90 -8.01 22.12
CA VAL A 74 -20.28 -7.95 23.45
C VAL A 74 -21.02 -6.98 24.41
N GLY A 75 -21.71 -5.98 23.84
CA GLY A 75 -22.48 -4.98 24.58
C GLY A 75 -21.70 -3.76 25.05
N ARG A 76 -20.44 -3.61 24.62
CA ARG A 76 -19.58 -2.45 24.92
C ARG A 76 -18.62 -2.18 23.77
N LEU A 77 -18.02 -1.00 23.77
CA LEU A 77 -16.89 -0.69 22.92
C LEU A 77 -15.59 -1.33 23.46
N PRO A 78 -14.60 -1.61 22.59
CA PRO A 78 -13.25 -1.93 23.05
C PRO A 78 -12.72 -0.82 23.97
N THR A 79 -11.99 -1.18 25.02
CA THR A 79 -11.31 -0.18 25.85
C THR A 79 -10.08 0.39 25.12
N ALA A 80 -9.60 1.53 25.56
CA ALA A 80 -8.40 2.15 24.98
C ALA A 80 -7.17 1.21 25.07
N GLU A 81 -7.07 0.45 26.16
CA GLU A 81 -5.99 -0.50 26.40
C GLU A 81 -6.12 -1.76 25.53
N GLU A 82 -7.33 -2.26 25.34
CA GLU A 82 -7.60 -3.40 24.45
C GLU A 82 -7.36 -3.03 22.99
N GLY A 83 -7.76 -1.83 22.61
CA GLY A 83 -7.62 -1.33 21.25
C GLY A 83 -8.32 -2.23 20.22
N LEU A 84 -7.73 -2.31 19.03
CA LEU A 84 -8.28 -3.08 17.93
C LEU A 84 -7.99 -4.59 18.00
N ALA A 85 -7.13 -5.03 18.93
CA ALA A 85 -6.76 -6.44 19.07
C ALA A 85 -7.97 -7.33 19.39
N VAL A 86 -8.98 -6.81 20.07
CA VAL A 86 -10.21 -7.55 20.40
C VAL A 86 -11.10 -7.86 19.19
N LEU A 87 -10.81 -7.27 18.04
CA LEU A 87 -11.50 -7.62 16.79
C LEU A 87 -11.04 -8.95 16.21
N TYR A 88 -9.88 -9.43 16.62
CA TYR A 88 -9.33 -10.70 16.16
C TYR A 88 -9.10 -11.71 17.28
N THR A 89 -8.80 -11.25 18.48
CA THR A 89 -8.54 -12.07 19.68
C THR A 89 -9.57 -11.73 20.76
N ALA A 90 -10.13 -12.76 21.41
CA ALA A 90 -11.12 -12.55 22.48
C ALA A 90 -10.59 -11.66 23.60
N PRO A 91 -11.46 -10.81 24.21
CA PRO A 91 -11.11 -10.03 25.39
C PRO A 91 -10.67 -10.92 26.56
N ALA A 92 -9.85 -10.36 27.45
CA ALA A 92 -9.33 -11.11 28.60
C ALA A 92 -10.38 -11.31 29.70
N ASP A 93 -11.35 -10.38 29.86
CA ASP A 93 -12.38 -10.47 30.89
C ASP A 93 -13.45 -11.53 30.54
N ASP A 94 -13.78 -12.36 31.51
CA ASP A 94 -14.67 -13.52 31.32
C ASP A 94 -16.06 -13.12 30.79
N ARG A 95 -16.59 -11.99 31.22
CA ARG A 95 -17.92 -11.50 30.82
C ARG A 95 -17.96 -11.16 29.33
N SER A 96 -17.00 -10.41 28.84
CA SER A 96 -16.89 -10.04 27.43
C SER A 96 -16.50 -11.24 26.57
N LYS A 97 -15.59 -12.08 27.05
CA LYS A 97 -15.16 -13.33 26.38
C LYS A 97 -16.31 -14.26 26.12
N ALA A 98 -17.24 -14.40 27.07
CA ALA A 98 -18.44 -15.24 26.95
C ALA A 98 -19.38 -14.78 25.84
N ARG A 99 -19.41 -13.48 25.54
CA ARG A 99 -20.26 -12.86 24.52
C ARG A 99 -19.53 -12.67 23.18
N TRP A 100 -18.21 -12.75 23.18
CA TRP A 100 -17.40 -12.56 21.98
C TRP A 100 -17.60 -13.70 21.00
N ARG A 101 -17.99 -13.38 19.77
CA ARG A 101 -18.27 -14.33 18.70
C ARG A 101 -17.36 -14.15 17.50
N GLY A 102 -16.28 -13.44 17.68
CA GLY A 102 -15.28 -13.22 16.64
C GLY A 102 -14.52 -14.48 16.24
N PRO A 103 -13.50 -14.32 15.40
CA PRO A 103 -12.93 -13.04 14.98
C PRO A 103 -13.88 -12.24 14.05
N TYR A 104 -13.82 -10.91 14.17
CA TYR A 104 -14.61 -9.97 13.35
C TYR A 104 -13.85 -9.48 12.12
N LEU A 105 -12.62 -9.91 11.96
CA LEU A 105 -11.75 -9.67 10.81
C LEU A 105 -11.25 -11.01 10.29
N ASP A 106 -11.02 -11.10 8.98
CA ASP A 106 -10.49 -12.31 8.34
C ASP A 106 -9.05 -12.59 8.75
N GLU A 107 -8.33 -11.53 9.08
CA GLU A 107 -6.94 -11.58 9.55
C GLU A 107 -6.70 -10.56 10.67
N ARG A 108 -5.51 -10.56 11.25
CA ARG A 108 -5.12 -9.55 12.22
C ARG A 108 -5.21 -8.16 11.61
N VAL A 109 -5.46 -7.15 12.46
CA VAL A 109 -5.54 -5.75 12.03
C VAL A 109 -4.30 -5.40 11.20
N PRO A 110 -4.46 -5.05 9.92
CA PRO A 110 -3.33 -4.69 9.07
C PRO A 110 -2.74 -3.35 9.50
N ALA A 111 -1.48 -3.12 9.15
CA ALA A 111 -0.92 -1.79 9.17
C ALA A 111 -1.58 -0.91 8.08
N ASP A 112 -1.53 0.39 8.28
CA ASP A 112 -1.97 1.32 7.24
C ASP A 112 -1.04 1.26 6.00
N PRO A 113 -1.39 1.89 4.88
CA PRO A 113 -0.59 1.84 3.65
C PRO A 113 0.82 2.42 3.77
N TRP A 114 1.11 3.16 4.83
CA TRP A 114 2.43 3.73 5.12
C TRP A 114 3.24 2.90 6.13
N GLY A 115 2.67 1.78 6.62
CA GLY A 115 3.32 0.85 7.54
C GLY A 115 3.12 1.18 9.02
N ASN A 116 2.25 2.13 9.36
CA ASN A 116 1.93 2.50 10.73
C ASN A 116 0.66 1.79 11.24
N PRO A 117 0.50 1.58 12.55
CA PRO A 117 -0.73 1.01 13.09
C PRO A 117 -1.89 2.01 12.99
N TYR A 118 -3.11 1.49 12.76
CA TYR A 118 -4.33 2.29 12.91
C TYR A 118 -4.54 2.71 14.35
N GLN A 119 -5.04 3.92 14.55
CA GLN A 119 -5.31 4.50 15.86
C GLN A 119 -6.78 4.27 16.23
N TYR A 120 -7.01 4.00 17.52
CA TYR A 120 -8.32 3.87 18.12
C TYR A 120 -8.42 4.76 19.35
N ALA A 121 -9.48 5.54 19.45
CA ALA A 121 -9.71 6.43 20.59
C ALA A 121 -11.20 6.54 20.93
N ILE A 122 -11.50 6.88 22.16
CA ILE A 122 -12.82 7.14 22.71
C ILE A 122 -12.78 8.50 23.42
N PRO A 123 -13.70 9.44 23.12
CA PRO A 123 -14.72 9.42 22.08
C PRO A 123 -14.18 9.87 20.72
N GLY A 124 -15.00 9.71 19.69
CA GLY A 124 -14.76 10.30 18.37
C GLY A 124 -15.20 11.76 18.29
N ARG A 125 -14.88 12.41 17.16
CA ARG A 125 -15.29 13.78 16.84
C ARG A 125 -16.80 13.85 16.56
N GLU A 126 -17.39 15.03 16.78
CA GLU A 126 -18.77 15.33 16.40
C GLU A 126 -19.83 14.36 16.96
N GLY A 127 -19.67 13.93 18.20
CA GLY A 127 -20.61 13.03 18.85
C GLY A 127 -20.47 11.56 18.45
N MET A 128 -19.46 11.21 17.67
CA MET A 128 -19.16 9.81 17.37
C MET A 128 -18.67 9.09 18.62
N PRO A 129 -19.12 7.83 18.87
CA PRO A 129 -18.77 7.12 20.09
C PRO A 129 -17.30 6.72 20.15
N PHE A 130 -16.63 6.59 19.03
CA PHE A 130 -15.21 6.25 18.94
C PHE A 130 -14.59 6.82 17.66
N ALA A 131 -13.26 6.83 17.64
CA ALA A 131 -12.45 7.18 16.48
C ALA A 131 -11.66 5.97 16.01
N ILE A 132 -11.48 5.88 14.70
CA ILE A 132 -10.60 4.92 14.05
C ILE A 132 -9.96 5.62 12.84
N TYR A 133 -8.65 5.75 12.83
CA TYR A 133 -7.95 6.57 11.85
C TYR A 133 -6.49 6.17 11.68
N SER A 134 -5.88 6.67 10.62
CA SER A 134 -4.44 6.61 10.35
C SER A 134 -3.84 8.01 10.50
N PHE A 135 -2.62 8.10 10.99
CA PHE A 135 -1.86 9.36 11.02
C PHE A 135 -1.28 9.78 9.65
N GLY A 136 -1.57 9.04 8.59
CA GLY A 136 -1.03 9.36 7.27
C GLY A 136 0.44 8.98 7.11
N ALA A 137 1.08 9.61 6.12
CA ALA A 137 2.43 9.26 5.73
C ALA A 137 3.51 9.58 6.77
N ASP A 138 3.34 10.65 7.55
CA ASP A 138 4.32 11.08 8.57
C ASP A 138 4.17 10.38 9.93
N GLY A 139 3.09 9.64 10.14
CA GLY A 139 2.82 8.94 11.39
C GLY A 139 2.56 9.86 12.59
N LYS A 140 2.19 11.11 12.35
CA LYS A 140 1.94 12.13 13.36
C LYS A 140 0.54 12.74 13.21
N SER A 141 -0.01 13.23 14.32
CA SER A 141 -1.29 13.92 14.32
C SER A 141 -1.26 15.19 13.48
N GLY A 142 -2.31 15.40 12.68
CA GLY A 142 -2.46 16.56 11.80
C GLY A 142 -1.79 16.34 10.45
N GLY A 143 -1.22 17.42 9.89
CA GLY A 143 -0.53 17.41 8.61
C GLY A 143 -1.40 17.85 7.44
N GLU A 144 -0.78 17.91 6.27
CA GLU A 144 -1.41 18.30 5.01
C GLU A 144 -1.09 17.29 3.90
N GLY A 145 -1.95 17.21 2.90
CA GLY A 145 -1.76 16.28 1.78
C GLY A 145 -1.71 14.83 2.24
N ASN A 146 -0.62 14.14 1.95
CA ASN A 146 -0.40 12.74 2.32
C ASN A 146 -0.14 12.53 3.81
N ASP A 147 0.24 13.58 4.52
CA ASP A 147 0.47 13.56 5.97
C ASP A 147 -0.81 13.79 6.76
N THR A 148 -1.93 14.10 6.09
CA THR A 148 -3.24 14.31 6.72
C THR A 148 -3.73 13.03 7.38
N ASP A 149 -4.31 13.17 8.57
CA ASP A 149 -4.98 12.07 9.26
C ASP A 149 -6.19 11.59 8.45
N VAL A 150 -6.34 10.28 8.31
CA VAL A 150 -7.35 9.64 7.45
C VAL A 150 -8.27 8.75 8.27
N GLY A 151 -9.57 8.95 8.12
CA GLY A 151 -10.61 8.12 8.74
C GLY A 151 -11.55 8.90 9.64
N PHE A 152 -12.02 8.25 10.70
CA PHE A 152 -12.92 8.83 11.69
C PHE A 152 -12.10 9.35 12.86
N LEU A 153 -11.92 10.68 12.90
CA LEU A 153 -10.98 11.34 13.79
C LEU A 153 -11.45 11.42 15.26
N PRO A 154 -10.51 11.52 16.22
CA PRO A 154 -10.84 11.69 17.63
C PRO A 154 -11.28 13.12 17.94
N GLN A 155 -11.88 13.28 19.12
CA GLN A 155 -12.23 14.60 19.64
C GLN A 155 -10.95 15.40 19.97
N GLY A 156 -10.91 16.66 19.55
CA GLY A 156 -9.78 17.55 19.85
C GLY A 156 -8.67 17.62 18.80
N GLN A 157 -8.87 17.00 17.63
CA GLN A 157 -8.03 17.19 16.45
C GLN A 157 -8.73 17.99 15.35
#